data_7cabdc0cf20a991319df13056da9d44a
#
_entry.id   7cabdc0cf20a991319df13056da9d44a
#
_cell.length_a   1.000
_cell.length_b   1.000
_cell.length_c   1.000
_cell.angle_alpha   90.00
_cell.angle_beta   90.00
_cell.angle_gamma   90.00
#
_symmetry.space_group_name_H-M   'P 1'
#
loop_
_entity.id
_entity.type
_entity.pdbx_description
1 polymer ?
#
loop_
_entity_poly.entity_id
_entity_poly.type
_entity_poly.pdbx_seq_one_letter_code
_entity_poly.pdbx_strand_id
1 'polypeptide(L)'
;EDNAMENTKQPILIDGRIIAKTIKEEIRKEVSDLLDAGKRPPHLVAVIVGEDGASLSYVASKEKQSKEVGFTSSVYRFPETITEKELLETLDFLNKDPEVDGYIVQLPLPKHISERKVLESINPAKDVDGFHPTNEGRMMIGLPSYIPATPYGIKKLLDRSNIETEGKHCVVL
;
A
#
# COMPACT_ATOMS: atom_id res chain seq x y z
N GLU A 1 -25.94 18.86 -46.92
CA GLU A 1 -25.45 17.47 -46.62
C GLU A 1 -24.31 17.62 -45.65
N ASP A 2 -24.61 17.77 -44.36
CA ASP A 2 -23.59 17.83 -43.28
C ASP A 2 -23.19 16.42 -42.89
N ASN A 3 -22.03 16.02 -43.38
CA ASN A 3 -21.39 14.79 -42.97
C ASN A 3 -20.68 15.04 -41.63
N ALA A 4 -21.42 14.96 -40.53
CA ALA A 4 -20.84 14.91 -39.18
C ALA A 4 -20.08 13.59 -39.07
N MET A 5 -18.77 13.60 -39.34
CA MET A 5 -17.89 12.50 -38.97
C MET A 5 -17.92 12.38 -37.43
N GLU A 6 -18.72 11.43 -36.95
CA GLU A 6 -18.58 10.95 -35.58
C GLU A 6 -17.16 10.48 -35.35
N ASN A 7 -16.39 11.32 -34.71
CA ASN A 7 -15.05 10.97 -34.22
C ASN A 7 -15.23 10.06 -33.02
N THR A 8 -15.58 8.80 -33.26
CA THR A 8 -15.66 7.75 -32.23
C THR A 8 -14.24 7.44 -31.79
N LYS A 9 -13.72 8.25 -30.86
CA LYS A 9 -12.48 7.89 -30.17
C LYS A 9 -12.68 6.51 -29.54
N GLN A 10 -11.90 5.55 -30.00
CA GLN A 10 -11.88 4.22 -29.39
C GLN A 10 -11.57 4.37 -27.90
N PRO A 11 -12.29 3.65 -27.01
CA PRO A 11 -12.02 3.71 -25.59
C PRO A 11 -10.59 3.26 -25.30
N ILE A 12 -9.89 3.99 -24.45
CA ILE A 12 -8.55 3.60 -23.99
C ILE A 12 -8.72 2.57 -22.88
N LEU A 13 -8.20 1.37 -23.09
CA LEU A 13 -8.16 0.34 -22.06
C LEU A 13 -6.95 0.58 -21.16
N ILE A 14 -7.18 0.84 -19.88
CA ILE A 14 -6.13 0.90 -18.87
C ILE A 14 -5.86 -0.53 -18.39
N ASP A 15 -4.78 -1.15 -18.91
CA ASP A 15 -4.39 -2.50 -18.47
C ASP A 15 -3.53 -2.43 -17.20
N GLY A 16 -4.18 -2.56 -16.05
CA GLY A 16 -3.53 -2.54 -14.74
C GLY A 16 -2.50 -3.67 -14.53
N ARG A 17 -2.63 -4.80 -15.24
CA ARG A 17 -1.68 -5.92 -15.13
C ARG A 17 -0.34 -5.57 -15.77
N ILE A 18 -0.36 -4.98 -16.96
CA ILE A 18 0.85 -4.53 -17.65
C ILE A 18 1.54 -3.45 -16.83
N ILE A 19 0.79 -2.44 -16.38
CA ILE A 19 1.32 -1.34 -15.57
C ILE A 19 1.94 -1.86 -14.27
N ALA A 20 1.24 -2.74 -13.54
CA ALA A 20 1.75 -3.33 -12.32
C ALA A 20 3.03 -4.17 -12.55
N LYS A 21 3.10 -4.89 -13.67
CA LYS A 21 4.31 -5.65 -14.05
C LYS A 21 5.50 -4.70 -14.24
N THR A 22 5.33 -3.63 -15.01
CA THR A 22 6.37 -2.64 -15.24
C THR A 22 6.85 -2.00 -13.93
N ILE A 23 5.92 -1.58 -13.06
CA ILE A 23 6.28 -1.01 -11.75
C ILE A 23 7.06 -2.01 -10.89
N LYS A 24 6.67 -3.29 -10.89
CA LYS A 24 7.41 -4.33 -10.15
C LYS A 24 8.82 -4.55 -10.72
N GLU A 25 9.00 -4.45 -12.02
CA GLU A 25 10.33 -4.53 -12.64
C GLU A 25 11.22 -3.33 -12.26
N GLU A 26 10.66 -2.12 -12.21
CA GLU A 26 11.34 -0.91 -11.72
C GLU A 26 11.77 -1.07 -10.27
N ILE A 27 10.85 -1.48 -9.38
CA ILE A 27 11.15 -1.72 -7.96
C ILE A 27 12.23 -2.79 -7.79
N ARG A 28 12.15 -3.90 -8.54
CA ARG A 28 13.16 -4.97 -8.48
C ARG A 28 14.55 -4.44 -8.85
N LYS A 29 14.61 -3.56 -9.84
CA LYS A 29 15.87 -2.92 -10.22
C LYS A 29 16.41 -2.05 -9.09
N GLU A 30 15.58 -1.21 -8.47
CA GLU A 30 15.99 -0.37 -7.34
C GLU A 30 16.48 -1.22 -6.15
N VAL A 31 15.84 -2.35 -5.87
CA VAL A 31 16.28 -3.29 -4.83
C VAL A 31 17.63 -3.90 -5.19
N SER A 32 17.85 -4.29 -6.45
CA SER A 32 19.15 -4.79 -6.91
C SER A 32 20.24 -3.73 -6.73
N ASP A 33 19.96 -2.49 -7.12
CA ASP A 33 20.91 -1.38 -6.96
C ASP A 33 21.26 -1.12 -5.47
N LEU A 34 20.30 -1.32 -4.54
CA LEU A 34 20.54 -1.25 -3.09
C LEU A 34 21.46 -2.38 -2.61
N LEU A 35 21.21 -3.61 -3.07
CA LEU A 35 22.03 -4.78 -2.70
C LEU A 35 23.47 -4.65 -3.24
N ASP A 36 23.64 -4.18 -4.47
CA ASP A 36 24.93 -3.94 -5.10
C ASP A 36 25.72 -2.83 -4.36
N ALA A 37 25.00 -1.89 -3.73
CA ALA A 37 25.59 -0.89 -2.84
C ALA A 37 25.89 -1.41 -1.41
N GLY A 38 25.76 -2.70 -1.16
CA GLY A 38 26.02 -3.33 0.13
C GLY A 38 24.96 -3.05 1.21
N LYS A 39 23.78 -2.59 0.82
CA LYS A 39 22.64 -2.38 1.74
C LYS A 39 21.78 -3.62 1.81
N ARG A 40 21.03 -3.77 2.90
CA ARG A 40 20.03 -4.83 3.01
C ARG A 40 18.80 -4.55 2.14
N PRO A 41 18.03 -5.57 1.75
CA PRO A 41 16.76 -5.36 1.09
C PRO A 41 15.76 -4.70 2.04
N PRO A 42 14.78 -3.93 1.51
CA PRO A 42 13.66 -3.42 2.31
C PRO A 42 12.89 -4.56 2.97
N HIS A 43 12.43 -4.36 4.20
CA HIS A 43 11.66 -5.34 4.96
C HIS A 43 10.25 -4.82 5.23
N LEU A 44 9.27 -5.48 4.65
CA LEU A 44 7.85 -5.23 4.86
C LEU A 44 7.25 -6.28 5.78
N VAL A 45 6.56 -5.81 6.83
CA VAL A 45 5.81 -6.68 7.76
C VAL A 45 4.32 -6.52 7.54
N ALA A 46 3.58 -7.63 7.55
CA ALA A 46 2.13 -7.65 7.61
C ALA A 46 1.67 -8.21 8.95
N VAL A 47 0.77 -7.49 9.62
CA VAL A 47 0.11 -7.93 10.85
C VAL A 47 -1.34 -8.29 10.52
N ILE A 48 -1.77 -9.48 10.88
CA ILE A 48 -3.14 -9.97 10.67
C ILE A 48 -3.70 -10.54 11.97
N VAL A 49 -4.93 -10.18 12.28
CA VAL A 49 -5.67 -10.67 13.44
C VAL A 49 -6.91 -11.43 12.98
N GLY A 50 -7.03 -12.66 13.44
CA GLY A 50 -8.13 -13.56 13.04
C GLY A 50 -7.83 -14.31 11.73
N GLU A 51 -8.85 -15.03 11.26
CA GLU A 51 -8.76 -15.94 10.11
C GLU A 51 -9.76 -15.59 9.00
N ASP A 52 -10.09 -14.30 8.84
CA ASP A 52 -10.94 -13.88 7.72
C ASP A 52 -10.29 -14.24 6.38
N GLY A 53 -10.99 -15.01 5.56
CA GLY A 53 -10.47 -15.60 4.33
C GLY A 53 -10.02 -14.56 3.29
N ALA A 54 -10.70 -13.40 3.23
CA ALA A 54 -10.32 -12.30 2.35
C ALA A 54 -9.01 -11.68 2.83
N SER A 55 -8.90 -11.40 4.13
CA SER A 55 -7.69 -10.84 4.74
C SER A 55 -6.48 -11.76 4.58
N LEU A 56 -6.67 -13.08 4.77
CA LEU A 56 -5.61 -14.08 4.54
C LEU A 56 -5.12 -14.07 3.08
N SER A 57 -6.04 -14.00 2.12
CA SER A 57 -5.71 -13.95 0.68
C SER A 57 -4.95 -12.67 0.32
N TYR A 58 -5.35 -11.53 0.88
CA TYR A 58 -4.66 -10.25 0.66
C TYR A 58 -3.25 -10.26 1.24
N VAL A 59 -3.08 -10.73 2.48
CA VAL A 59 -1.75 -10.83 3.10
C VAL A 59 -0.85 -11.78 2.33
N ALA A 60 -1.34 -12.96 1.91
CA ALA A 60 -0.58 -13.90 1.09
C ALA A 60 -0.16 -13.28 -0.26
N SER A 61 -1.04 -12.51 -0.90
CA SER A 61 -0.72 -11.78 -2.13
C SER A 61 0.35 -10.71 -1.90
N LYS A 62 0.25 -9.92 -0.83
CA LYS A 62 1.24 -8.90 -0.46
C LYS A 62 2.60 -9.54 -0.19
N GLU A 63 2.65 -10.62 0.58
CA GLU A 63 3.88 -11.38 0.86
C GLU A 63 4.53 -11.89 -0.44
N LYS A 64 3.74 -12.53 -1.31
CA LYS A 64 4.22 -13.03 -2.60
C LYS A 64 4.82 -11.90 -3.45
N GLN A 65 4.09 -10.79 -3.60
CA GLN A 65 4.52 -9.65 -4.43
C GLN A 65 5.77 -8.96 -3.85
N SER A 66 5.87 -8.85 -2.53
CA SER A 66 7.08 -8.33 -1.86
C SER A 66 8.30 -9.18 -2.19
N LYS A 67 8.18 -10.51 -2.09
CA LYS A 67 9.25 -11.45 -2.45
C LYS A 67 9.61 -11.38 -3.95
N GLU A 68 8.62 -11.21 -4.82
CA GLU A 68 8.84 -11.07 -6.26
C GLU A 68 9.73 -9.86 -6.61
N VAL A 69 9.64 -8.78 -5.86
CA VAL A 69 10.46 -7.57 -6.08
C VAL A 69 11.76 -7.54 -5.27
N GLY A 70 12.03 -8.59 -4.48
CA GLY A 70 13.27 -8.73 -3.73
C GLY A 70 13.23 -8.19 -2.30
N PHE A 71 12.04 -7.86 -1.77
CA PHE A 71 11.90 -7.45 -0.37
C PHE A 71 12.00 -8.65 0.56
N THR A 72 12.50 -8.42 1.77
CA THR A 72 12.22 -9.29 2.92
C THR A 72 10.76 -9.07 3.33
N SER A 73 10.05 -10.15 3.64
CA SER A 73 8.66 -10.08 4.05
C SER A 73 8.40 -11.01 5.23
N SER A 74 7.74 -10.48 6.26
CA SER A 74 7.33 -11.23 7.45
C SER A 74 5.84 -11.03 7.71
N VAL A 75 5.19 -12.06 8.27
CA VAL A 75 3.77 -12.01 8.62
C VAL A 75 3.59 -12.39 10.09
N TYR A 76 3.07 -11.45 10.87
CA TYR A 76 2.65 -11.67 12.26
C TYR A 76 1.17 -12.06 12.27
N ARG A 77 0.88 -13.29 12.69
CA ARG A 77 -0.48 -13.83 12.74
C ARG A 77 -0.93 -13.95 14.18
N PHE A 78 -2.03 -13.34 14.50
CA PHE A 78 -2.63 -13.40 15.82
C PHE A 78 -4.04 -14.01 15.78
N PRO A 79 -4.43 -14.75 16.80
CA PRO A 79 -5.80 -15.25 16.91
C PRO A 79 -6.76 -14.07 17.11
N GLU A 80 -8.04 -14.26 16.76
CA GLU A 80 -9.08 -13.26 16.97
C GLU A 80 -9.22 -12.84 18.45
N THR A 81 -8.77 -13.69 19.35
CA THR A 81 -8.82 -13.48 20.81
C THR A 81 -7.70 -12.62 21.38
N ILE A 82 -6.73 -12.17 20.55
CA ILE A 82 -5.67 -11.27 21.02
C ILE A 82 -6.27 -10.02 21.65
N THR A 83 -5.69 -9.56 22.74
CA THR A 83 -6.12 -8.30 23.36
C THR A 83 -5.59 -7.07 22.62
N GLU A 84 -6.32 -5.95 22.69
CA GLU A 84 -5.84 -4.66 22.15
C GLU A 84 -4.45 -4.31 22.70
N LYS A 85 -4.21 -4.57 23.99
CA LYS A 85 -2.92 -4.30 24.64
C LYS A 85 -1.79 -5.10 24.00
N GLU A 86 -1.93 -6.39 23.83
CA GLU A 86 -0.90 -7.26 23.22
C GLU A 86 -0.61 -6.86 21.78
N LEU A 87 -1.65 -6.48 21.02
CA LEU A 87 -1.46 -5.97 19.66
C LEU A 87 -0.67 -4.67 19.67
N LEU A 88 -1.03 -3.70 20.51
CA LEU A 88 -0.32 -2.43 20.62
C LEU A 88 1.14 -2.60 21.08
N GLU A 89 1.43 -3.54 21.98
CA GLU A 89 2.80 -3.89 22.38
C GLU A 89 3.61 -4.45 21.19
N THR A 90 2.98 -5.25 20.35
CA THR A 90 3.62 -5.73 19.10
C THR A 90 3.92 -4.58 18.14
N LEU A 91 2.99 -3.63 17.97
CA LEU A 91 3.22 -2.49 17.09
C LEU A 91 4.33 -1.57 17.64
N ASP A 92 4.40 -1.39 18.97
CA ASP A 92 5.51 -0.65 19.60
C ASP A 92 6.86 -1.32 19.33
N PHE A 93 6.92 -2.65 19.39
CA PHE A 93 8.11 -3.40 19.00
C PHE A 93 8.48 -3.16 17.53
N LEU A 94 7.53 -3.28 16.60
CA LEU A 94 7.77 -3.04 15.17
C LEU A 94 8.19 -1.58 14.89
N ASN A 95 7.65 -0.62 15.62
CA ASN A 95 8.04 0.78 15.52
C ASN A 95 9.51 1.01 15.86
N LYS A 96 10.02 0.27 16.84
CA LYS A 96 11.40 0.39 17.35
C LYS A 96 12.42 -0.47 16.61
N ASP A 97 11.96 -1.49 15.87
CA ASP A 97 12.85 -2.42 15.17
C ASP A 97 13.49 -1.73 13.95
N PRO A 98 14.81 -1.51 13.93
CA PRO A 98 15.50 -0.87 12.80
C PRO A 98 15.55 -1.75 11.54
N GLU A 99 15.30 -3.06 11.67
CA GLU A 99 15.27 -3.99 10.55
C GLU A 99 13.91 -3.98 9.81
N VAL A 100 12.89 -3.32 10.35
CA VAL A 100 11.59 -3.17 9.73
C VAL A 100 11.46 -1.78 9.11
N ASP A 101 11.36 -1.69 7.79
CA ASP A 101 11.22 -0.42 7.06
C ASP A 101 9.78 0.09 7.01
N GLY A 102 8.83 -0.82 6.99
CA GLY A 102 7.42 -0.49 7.02
C GLY A 102 6.55 -1.70 7.35
N TYR A 103 5.36 -1.42 7.83
CA TYR A 103 4.40 -2.48 8.10
C TYR A 103 2.95 -2.03 7.87
N ILE A 104 2.10 -3.03 7.68
CA ILE A 104 0.67 -2.86 7.53
C ILE A 104 -0.04 -3.65 8.62
N VAL A 105 -1.14 -3.12 9.11
CA VAL A 105 -2.11 -3.86 9.93
C VAL A 105 -3.32 -4.13 9.06
N GLN A 106 -3.54 -5.40 8.70
CA GLN A 106 -4.63 -5.77 7.82
C GLN A 106 -5.98 -5.54 8.50
N LEU A 107 -6.80 -4.69 7.90
CA LEU A 107 -8.18 -4.45 8.32
C LEU A 107 -9.15 -5.43 7.62
N PRO A 108 -10.31 -5.70 8.22
CA PRO A 108 -10.83 -5.19 9.49
C PRO A 108 -10.21 -5.89 10.70
N LEU A 109 -10.26 -5.23 11.87
CA LEU A 109 -9.91 -5.82 13.17
C LEU A 109 -11.14 -6.33 13.91
N PRO A 110 -10.97 -7.28 14.87
CA PRO A 110 -12.04 -7.70 15.76
C PRO A 110 -12.66 -6.52 16.52
N LYS A 111 -13.97 -6.56 16.78
CA LYS A 111 -14.73 -5.45 17.36
C LYS A 111 -14.24 -4.94 18.73
N HIS A 112 -13.53 -5.76 19.49
CA HIS A 112 -12.97 -5.41 20.80
C HIS A 112 -11.65 -4.64 20.71
N ILE A 113 -11.10 -4.49 19.50
CA ILE A 113 -9.88 -3.74 19.23
C ILE A 113 -10.25 -2.45 18.49
N SER A 114 -9.79 -1.31 18.97
CA SER A 114 -10.03 -0.02 18.35
C SER A 114 -9.11 0.18 17.15
N GLU A 115 -9.64 0.11 15.93
CA GLU A 115 -8.88 0.39 14.70
C GLU A 115 -8.19 1.75 14.76
N ARG A 116 -8.88 2.79 15.26
CA ARG A 116 -8.30 4.13 15.40
C ARG A 116 -7.04 4.11 16.28
N LYS A 117 -7.09 3.50 17.46
CA LYS A 117 -5.92 3.43 18.34
C LYS A 117 -4.77 2.67 17.70
N VAL A 118 -5.09 1.58 16.99
CA VAL A 118 -4.10 0.79 16.28
C VAL A 118 -3.43 1.63 15.19
N LEU A 119 -4.20 2.31 14.34
CA LEU A 119 -3.66 3.16 13.28
C LEU A 119 -2.83 4.33 13.84
N GLU A 120 -3.33 5.00 14.88
CA GLU A 120 -2.60 6.10 15.56
C GLU A 120 -1.32 5.64 16.29
N SER A 121 -1.19 4.35 16.59
CA SER A 121 0.01 3.78 17.23
C SER A 121 1.14 3.44 16.25
N ILE A 122 0.85 3.37 14.96
CA ILE A 122 1.84 3.11 13.93
C ILE A 122 2.80 4.31 13.81
N ASN A 123 4.11 4.06 13.74
CA ASN A 123 5.04 5.14 13.44
C ASN A 123 4.74 5.68 12.02
N PRO A 124 4.43 6.98 11.84
CA PRO A 124 4.13 7.54 10.52
C PRO A 124 5.21 7.27 9.46
N ALA A 125 6.47 7.13 9.87
CA ALA A 125 7.57 6.79 8.96
C ALA A 125 7.57 5.32 8.50
N LYS A 126 6.78 4.45 9.14
CA LYS A 126 6.62 3.03 8.80
C LYS A 126 5.20 2.67 8.34
N ASP A 127 4.29 3.64 8.29
CA ASP A 127 2.91 3.50 7.85
C ASP A 127 2.84 3.47 6.31
N VAL A 128 3.17 2.34 5.73
CA VAL A 128 3.21 2.20 4.26
C VAL A 128 1.83 2.08 3.62
N ASP A 129 0.77 1.85 4.40
CA ASP A 129 -0.61 1.93 3.90
C ASP A 129 -1.15 3.38 3.86
N GLY A 130 -0.49 4.33 4.56
CA GLY A 130 -0.81 5.76 4.53
C GLY A 130 -2.07 6.13 5.31
N PHE A 131 -2.48 5.33 6.30
CA PHE A 131 -3.70 5.55 7.09
C PHE A 131 -3.47 6.33 8.40
N HIS A 132 -2.22 6.58 8.76
CA HIS A 132 -1.93 7.36 9.94
C HIS A 132 -2.36 8.82 9.74
N PRO A 133 -3.08 9.46 10.69
CA PRO A 133 -3.56 10.84 10.57
C PRO A 133 -2.48 11.86 10.20
N THR A 134 -1.24 11.64 10.64
CA THR A 134 -0.10 12.50 10.26
C THR A 134 0.17 12.41 8.75
N ASN A 135 0.14 11.21 8.16
CA ASN A 135 0.38 11.03 6.72
C ASN A 135 -0.78 11.62 5.90
N GLU A 136 -2.02 11.39 6.32
CA GLU A 136 -3.20 11.98 5.68
C GLU A 136 -3.17 13.51 5.75
N GLY A 137 -2.85 14.08 6.91
CA GLY A 137 -2.73 15.52 7.09
C GLY A 137 -1.62 16.13 6.23
N ARG A 138 -0.45 15.47 6.17
CA ARG A 138 0.67 15.89 5.32
C ARG A 138 0.31 15.84 3.83
N MET A 139 -0.36 14.78 3.40
CA MET A 139 -0.86 14.64 2.03
C MET A 139 -1.80 15.78 1.67
N MET A 140 -2.76 16.12 2.55
CA MET A 140 -3.75 17.18 2.32
C MET A 140 -3.13 18.56 2.13
N ILE A 141 -1.98 18.85 2.76
CA ILE A 141 -1.27 20.13 2.64
C ILE A 141 -0.07 20.07 1.68
N GLY A 142 0.04 18.99 0.90
CA GLY A 142 1.07 18.85 -0.14
C GLY A 142 2.48 18.55 0.39
N LEU A 143 2.63 18.06 1.62
CA LEU A 143 3.91 17.64 2.17
C LEU A 143 4.23 16.19 1.82
N PRO A 144 5.51 15.80 1.73
CA PRO A 144 5.91 14.41 1.52
C PRO A 144 5.32 13.50 2.62
N SER A 145 4.62 12.44 2.21
CA SER A 145 3.99 11.47 3.10
C SER A 145 3.77 10.15 2.38
N TYR A 146 3.49 9.10 3.12
CA TYR A 146 2.84 7.93 2.52
C TYR A 146 1.41 8.31 2.13
N ILE A 147 1.04 7.93 0.91
CA ILE A 147 -0.30 8.15 0.36
C ILE A 147 -1.06 6.83 0.47
N PRO A 148 -2.36 6.83 0.85
CA PRO A 148 -3.14 5.60 0.90
C PRO A 148 -2.99 4.77 -0.37
N ALA A 149 -2.66 3.48 -0.19
CA ALA A 149 -2.16 2.63 -1.28
C ALA A 149 -3.14 2.49 -2.45
N THR A 150 -4.44 2.35 -2.17
CA THR A 150 -5.46 2.17 -3.22
C THR A 150 -5.62 3.43 -4.10
N PRO A 151 -5.89 4.63 -3.57
CA PRO A 151 -5.96 5.83 -4.40
C PRO A 151 -4.62 6.16 -5.08
N TYR A 152 -3.48 5.88 -4.43
CA TYR A 152 -2.18 6.04 -5.08
C TYR A 152 -2.01 5.10 -6.27
N GLY A 153 -2.47 3.86 -6.15
CA GLY A 153 -2.49 2.91 -7.27
C GLY A 153 -3.34 3.41 -8.44
N ILE A 154 -4.54 3.95 -8.17
CA ILE A 154 -5.40 4.56 -9.20
C ILE A 154 -4.67 5.72 -9.89
N LYS A 155 -4.05 6.62 -9.10
CA LYS A 155 -3.25 7.71 -9.67
C LYS A 155 -2.13 7.19 -10.58
N LYS A 156 -1.40 6.14 -10.16
CA LYS A 156 -0.36 5.51 -10.99
C LYS A 156 -0.91 4.94 -12.30
N LEU A 157 -2.10 4.35 -12.29
CA LEU A 157 -2.75 3.86 -13.51
C LEU A 157 -3.03 5.02 -14.49
N LEU A 158 -3.53 6.14 -13.99
CA LEU A 158 -3.80 7.32 -14.80
C LEU A 158 -2.51 7.93 -15.35
N ASP A 159 -1.51 8.14 -14.49
CA ASP A 159 -0.21 8.72 -14.87
C ASP A 159 0.49 7.86 -15.95
N ARG A 160 0.52 6.53 -15.76
CA ARG A 160 1.17 5.59 -16.70
C ARG A 160 0.38 5.40 -18.01
N SER A 161 -0.87 5.81 -18.03
CA SER A 161 -1.72 5.81 -19.23
C SER A 161 -1.74 7.20 -19.92
N ASN A 162 -0.93 8.14 -19.46
CA ASN A 162 -0.87 9.52 -19.96
C ASN A 162 -2.24 10.22 -19.93
N ILE A 163 -3.03 9.97 -18.90
CA ILE A 163 -4.33 10.62 -18.70
C ILE A 163 -4.11 11.86 -17.84
N GLU A 164 -4.29 13.02 -18.44
CA GLU A 164 -4.27 14.30 -17.73
C GLU A 164 -5.48 14.42 -16.82
N THR A 165 -5.25 14.71 -15.54
CA THR A 165 -6.31 14.88 -14.53
C THR A 165 -6.53 16.32 -14.12
N GLU A 166 -5.55 17.21 -14.35
CA GLU A 166 -5.64 18.63 -13.99
C GLU A 166 -6.77 19.31 -14.78
N GLY A 167 -7.63 20.04 -14.08
CA GLY A 167 -8.77 20.75 -14.69
C GLY A 167 -9.87 19.84 -15.20
N LYS A 168 -9.83 18.54 -14.96
CA LYS A 168 -10.86 17.59 -15.41
C LYS A 168 -11.92 17.36 -14.32
N HIS A 169 -13.15 17.09 -14.78
CA HIS A 169 -14.21 16.66 -13.88
C HIS A 169 -14.00 15.19 -13.52
N CYS A 170 -13.88 14.89 -12.23
CA CYS A 170 -13.74 13.53 -11.72
C CYS A 170 -14.97 13.16 -10.88
N VAL A 171 -15.51 11.97 -11.10
CA VAL A 171 -16.58 11.39 -10.29
C VAL A 171 -16.10 10.10 -9.68
N VAL A 172 -16.28 9.96 -8.36
CA VAL A 172 -15.96 8.72 -7.62
C VAL A 172 -17.29 8.07 -7.24
N LEU A 173 -17.47 6.79 -7.56
CA LEU A 173 -18.69 6.00 -7.32
C LEU A 173 -18.46 5.00 -6.19
#